data_4f0a483d7a3d8c401bf3bc14befa91e9
#
_entry.id   4f0a483d7a3d8c401bf3bc14befa91e9
#
_cell.length_a   1.000
_cell.length_b   1.000
_cell.length_c   1.000
_cell.angle_alpha   90.00
_cell.angle_beta   90.00
_cell.angle_gamma   90.00
#
_symmetry.space_group_name_H-M   'P 1'
#
loop_
_entity.id
_entity.type
_entity.pdbx_description
1 polymer ?
#
loop_
_entity_poly.entity_id
_entity_poly.type
_entity_poly.pdbx_seq_one_letter_code
_entity_poly.pdbx_strand_id
1 'polypeptide(L)'
;MAGTRLQTENRIAFDAELPENTGMLAKVCSAAVNGIEAYPVEVEVNAGWGDTMVVIVGLPDAAVKESRDRVSTALTNSGFKFPMGRTTINLAPADVRKEGPSFDLPIALGMLAASEQIETDQLDHFVIVGELALTSGVRPVKGVLPLALRAQAEGKIGVLVPAENATEAAVVAGLQVIPVQNLREAARFLEGTVRIAPVKVDLDRVFEPLAEDELDFAEVKGQESVKRALEIAAAGGHNVLLIGPPGTGKSMLAKRLPTILPPLTLPEALETTKIHSIVGLLTPGQGLVTRRPFRAPHHTASDAGLLGGNINPTPGEISLAHHGVLFLDELPEFKRSVLETMRQPLEEGHVTISRAAGTMTFPAQFMLVAAMNPTPDGKMPGESRCSPREIHNYLNRISGPLLDRIDLHVEVPAVKFREITDARPGELSARIRERVMAARHRQQARFRDRPKVTCNARMGAREIKAWCRLDAPTMELLKFAMTDLNLSARAYDRILKVARTIADLAGAENITADHVSEAVQLRSLDRQIWG
;
A
#
# COMPACT_ATOMS: atom_id res chain seq x y z
N MET A 1 54.74 -47.19 -59.49
CA MET A 1 54.83 -47.74 -58.12
C MET A 1 53.78 -47.04 -57.24
N ALA A 2 53.01 -47.84 -56.54
CA ALA A 2 52.03 -47.49 -55.49
C ALA A 2 50.97 -46.48 -55.92
N GLY A 3 49.68 -46.67 -56.02
CA GLY A 3 48.79 -47.66 -55.37
C GLY A 3 48.04 -46.92 -54.23
N THR A 4 46.92 -46.16 -54.54
CA THR A 4 46.08 -45.61 -53.53
C THR A 4 44.64 -46.10 -53.78
N ARG A 5 44.16 -46.91 -52.85
CA ARG A 5 42.79 -47.41 -52.79
C ARG A 5 41.86 -46.31 -52.24
N LEU A 6 40.79 -46.12 -52.99
CA LEU A 6 39.59 -45.37 -52.51
C LEU A 6 38.82 -46.25 -51.53
N GLN A 7 38.63 -45.73 -50.31
CA GLN A 7 37.63 -46.24 -49.35
C GLN A 7 36.33 -45.47 -49.57
N THR A 8 35.30 -46.18 -49.98
CA THR A 8 33.91 -45.73 -50.01
C THR A 8 33.32 -45.84 -48.61
N GLU A 9 33.11 -44.72 -47.97
CA GLU A 9 32.30 -44.61 -46.70
C GLU A 9 30.81 -44.63 -47.05
N ASN A 10 30.14 -45.73 -46.66
CA ASN A 10 28.68 -45.81 -46.58
C ASN A 10 28.14 -44.82 -45.58
N ARG A 11 27.58 -43.69 -46.01
CA ARG A 11 26.66 -42.85 -45.21
C ARG A 11 25.31 -43.57 -45.22
N ILE A 12 24.98 -44.22 -44.10
CA ILE A 12 23.61 -44.62 -43.76
C ILE A 12 22.91 -43.35 -43.38
N ALA A 13 22.05 -42.84 -44.24
CA ALA A 13 21.09 -41.80 -43.92
C ALA A 13 20.05 -42.40 -42.95
N PHE A 14 20.12 -42.03 -41.69
CA PHE A 14 19.02 -42.19 -40.74
C PHE A 14 18.04 -41.01 -40.97
N ASP A 15 17.18 -41.12 -41.97
CA ASP A 15 15.93 -40.40 -42.03
C ASP A 15 14.95 -41.10 -41.06
N ALA A 16 15.15 -40.88 -39.78
CA ALA A 16 14.10 -41.09 -38.81
C ALA A 16 13.21 -39.83 -38.86
N GLU A 17 12.18 -39.85 -39.70
CA GLU A 17 11.00 -39.01 -39.46
C GLU A 17 10.52 -39.33 -38.06
N LEU A 18 10.87 -38.44 -37.13
CA LEU A 18 10.21 -38.40 -35.83
C LEU A 18 8.71 -38.22 -36.14
N PRO A 19 7.82 -39.07 -35.59
CA PRO A 19 6.40 -38.84 -35.78
C PRO A 19 6.10 -37.43 -35.31
N GLU A 20 5.48 -36.62 -36.17
CA GLU A 20 4.91 -35.33 -35.79
C GLU A 20 3.98 -35.58 -34.61
N ASN A 21 4.52 -35.35 -33.41
CA ASN A 21 3.77 -35.43 -32.17
C ASN A 21 2.95 -34.14 -32.08
N THR A 22 1.90 -34.05 -32.89
CA THR A 22 0.95 -32.96 -32.90
C THR A 22 0.02 -33.04 -31.69
N GLY A 23 0.62 -33.04 -30.48
CA GLY A 23 -0.11 -32.67 -29.29
C GLY A 23 -0.53 -31.21 -29.46
N MET A 24 -1.82 -30.91 -29.32
CA MET A 24 -2.28 -29.54 -29.47
C MET A 24 -1.75 -28.68 -28.29
N LEU A 25 -0.97 -27.66 -28.64
CA LEU A 25 -0.42 -26.69 -27.71
C LEU A 25 -1.44 -25.53 -27.53
N ALA A 26 -1.94 -25.35 -26.34
CA ALA A 26 -2.75 -24.19 -25.99
C ALA A 26 -1.91 -23.19 -25.18
N LYS A 27 -2.11 -21.91 -25.44
CA LYS A 27 -1.48 -20.79 -24.72
C LYS A 27 -2.55 -19.92 -24.10
N VAL A 28 -2.43 -19.68 -22.80
CA VAL A 28 -3.35 -18.84 -22.02
C VAL A 28 -2.57 -17.72 -21.39
N CYS A 29 -3.03 -16.47 -21.59
CA CYS A 29 -2.45 -15.33 -20.91
C CYS A 29 -2.95 -15.24 -19.47
N SER A 30 -2.02 -15.15 -18.54
CA SER A 30 -2.24 -14.94 -17.13
C SER A 30 -1.26 -13.90 -16.59
N ALA A 31 -1.32 -13.60 -15.31
CA ALA A 31 -0.34 -12.73 -14.67
C ALA A 31 -0.17 -13.11 -13.19
N ALA A 32 0.95 -12.73 -12.62
CA ALA A 32 1.25 -12.91 -11.20
C ALA A 32 1.77 -11.62 -10.59
N VAL A 33 1.61 -11.49 -9.28
CA VAL A 33 2.09 -10.34 -8.50
C VAL A 33 3.51 -10.60 -8.01
N ASN A 34 4.36 -9.58 -8.10
CA ASN A 34 5.67 -9.54 -7.49
C ASN A 34 5.85 -8.18 -6.76
N GLY A 35 5.85 -8.20 -5.44
CA GLY A 35 5.75 -6.98 -4.65
C GLY A 35 4.38 -6.31 -4.83
N ILE A 36 4.35 -5.08 -5.34
CA ILE A 36 3.12 -4.32 -5.66
C ILE A 36 2.80 -4.29 -7.15
N GLU A 37 3.67 -4.81 -7.98
CA GLU A 37 3.52 -4.82 -9.43
C GLU A 37 3.17 -6.24 -9.92
N ALA A 38 2.56 -6.32 -11.10
CA ALA A 38 2.28 -7.58 -11.75
C ALA A 38 3.19 -7.78 -12.97
N TYR A 39 3.48 -9.03 -13.26
CA TYR A 39 4.19 -9.43 -14.46
C TYR A 39 3.38 -10.49 -15.23
N PRO A 40 3.52 -10.55 -16.57
CA PRO A 40 2.79 -11.50 -17.38
C PRO A 40 3.28 -12.92 -17.12
N VAL A 41 2.35 -13.86 -17.18
CA VAL A 41 2.63 -15.29 -17.15
C VAL A 41 1.92 -15.94 -18.32
N GLU A 42 2.65 -16.62 -19.20
CA GLU A 42 2.08 -17.44 -20.24
C GLU A 42 1.93 -18.87 -19.71
N VAL A 43 0.71 -19.38 -19.72
CA VAL A 43 0.38 -20.75 -19.34
C VAL A 43 0.28 -21.57 -20.61
N GLU A 44 1.32 -22.36 -20.90
CA GLU A 44 1.38 -23.24 -22.05
C GLU A 44 0.97 -24.64 -21.63
N VAL A 45 -0.03 -25.22 -22.29
CA VAL A 45 -0.55 -26.55 -21.97
C VAL A 45 -0.43 -27.41 -23.21
N ASN A 46 0.30 -28.54 -23.09
CA ASN A 46 0.41 -29.55 -24.11
C ASN A 46 -0.25 -30.85 -23.61
N ALA A 47 -1.29 -31.31 -24.31
CA ALA A 47 -1.94 -32.61 -24.08
C ALA A 47 -1.39 -33.64 -25.08
N GLY A 48 -0.48 -34.49 -24.60
CA GLY A 48 0.17 -35.54 -25.39
C GLY A 48 -0.38 -36.93 -25.07
N TRP A 49 0.12 -37.93 -25.80
CA TRP A 49 -0.19 -39.35 -25.62
C TRP A 49 0.67 -39.98 -24.51
N GLY A 50 0.22 -41.08 -23.93
CA GLY A 50 0.95 -41.85 -22.92
C GLY A 50 0.17 -42.04 -21.62
N ASP A 51 0.87 -42.37 -20.55
CA ASP A 51 0.27 -42.55 -19.24
C ASP A 51 -0.34 -41.23 -18.73
N THR A 52 -1.53 -41.33 -18.15
CA THR A 52 -2.24 -40.17 -17.62
C THR A 52 -1.45 -39.55 -16.47
N MET A 53 -0.76 -38.45 -16.76
CA MET A 53 0.09 -37.73 -15.82
C MET A 53 0.07 -36.22 -16.13
N VAL A 54 -0.03 -35.38 -15.07
CA VAL A 54 0.12 -33.92 -15.17
C VAL A 54 1.46 -33.50 -14.59
N VAL A 55 2.26 -32.78 -15.38
CA VAL A 55 3.56 -32.22 -14.99
C VAL A 55 3.48 -30.68 -15.08
N ILE A 56 3.76 -30.00 -14.00
CA ILE A 56 3.81 -28.51 -13.96
C ILE A 56 5.28 -28.09 -13.83
N VAL A 57 5.74 -27.26 -14.75
CA VAL A 57 7.10 -26.68 -14.80
C VAL A 57 7.05 -25.15 -14.79
N GLY A 58 8.18 -24.47 -14.58
CA GLY A 58 8.26 -23.00 -14.55
C GLY A 58 8.28 -22.43 -13.11
N LEU A 59 9.00 -23.10 -12.19
CA LEU A 59 9.15 -22.70 -10.78
C LEU A 59 7.82 -22.55 -10.00
N PRO A 60 6.91 -23.55 -10.06
CA PRO A 60 5.68 -23.51 -9.27
C PRO A 60 5.98 -23.67 -7.77
N ASP A 61 5.26 -22.94 -6.92
CA ASP A 61 5.23 -23.19 -5.48
C ASP A 61 4.39 -24.44 -5.11
N ALA A 62 4.23 -24.72 -3.81
CA ALA A 62 3.43 -25.85 -3.36
C ALA A 62 1.95 -25.71 -3.77
N ALA A 63 1.38 -24.49 -3.64
CA ALA A 63 -0.01 -24.23 -3.96
C ALA A 63 -0.30 -24.41 -5.47
N VAL A 64 0.63 -23.98 -6.33
CA VAL A 64 0.54 -24.20 -7.80
C VAL A 64 0.69 -25.69 -8.13
N LYS A 65 1.52 -26.46 -7.41
CA LYS A 65 1.62 -27.92 -7.62
C LYS A 65 0.33 -28.65 -7.23
N GLU A 66 -0.35 -28.20 -6.20
CA GLU A 66 -1.66 -28.72 -5.77
C GLU A 66 -2.79 -28.37 -6.76
N SER A 67 -2.60 -27.39 -7.66
CA SER A 67 -3.57 -27.05 -8.72
C SER A 67 -3.97 -28.26 -9.54
N ARG A 68 -3.05 -29.21 -9.75
CA ARG A 68 -3.34 -30.46 -10.47
C ARG A 68 -4.60 -31.16 -9.95
N ASP A 69 -4.68 -31.33 -8.62
CA ASP A 69 -5.78 -32.10 -8.00
C ASP A 69 -7.06 -31.28 -7.97
N ARG A 70 -6.96 -29.95 -7.74
CA ARG A 70 -8.13 -29.05 -7.79
C ARG A 70 -8.68 -28.95 -9.21
N VAL A 71 -7.83 -28.73 -10.22
CA VAL A 71 -8.22 -28.59 -11.62
C VAL A 71 -8.84 -29.89 -12.14
N SER A 72 -8.23 -31.06 -11.89
CA SER A 72 -8.77 -32.33 -12.35
C SER A 72 -10.18 -32.62 -11.81
N THR A 73 -10.39 -32.33 -10.53
CA THR A 73 -11.71 -32.48 -9.89
C THR A 73 -12.71 -31.46 -10.42
N ALA A 74 -12.30 -30.20 -10.59
CA ALA A 74 -13.15 -29.14 -11.11
C ALA A 74 -13.59 -29.38 -12.56
N LEU A 75 -12.72 -29.89 -13.42
CA LEU A 75 -13.02 -30.30 -14.80
C LEU A 75 -14.14 -31.36 -14.80
N THR A 76 -13.95 -32.43 -14.05
CA THR A 76 -14.91 -33.52 -13.96
C THR A 76 -16.27 -33.04 -13.43
N ASN A 77 -16.29 -32.22 -12.37
CA ASN A 77 -17.51 -31.70 -11.79
C ASN A 77 -18.19 -30.63 -12.67
N SER A 78 -17.46 -30.03 -13.61
CA SER A 78 -18.02 -29.15 -14.66
C SER A 78 -18.62 -29.92 -15.84
N GLY A 79 -18.51 -31.27 -15.89
CA GLY A 79 -18.98 -32.12 -16.98
C GLY A 79 -18.02 -32.16 -18.17
N PHE A 80 -16.77 -31.73 -18.00
CA PHE A 80 -15.68 -31.90 -18.97
C PHE A 80 -14.93 -33.20 -18.71
N LYS A 81 -14.26 -33.71 -19.74
CA LYS A 81 -13.40 -34.90 -19.63
C LYS A 81 -12.00 -34.46 -19.20
N PHE A 82 -11.42 -35.18 -18.26
CA PHE A 82 -10.01 -35.00 -17.96
C PHE A 82 -9.18 -35.51 -19.14
N PRO A 83 -8.15 -34.76 -19.65
CA PRO A 83 -7.33 -35.20 -20.77
C PRO A 83 -6.65 -36.55 -20.49
N MET A 84 -6.85 -37.50 -21.40
CA MET A 84 -6.19 -38.80 -21.31
C MET A 84 -4.76 -38.69 -21.89
N GLY A 85 -3.77 -39.12 -21.09
CA GLY A 85 -2.37 -39.06 -21.50
C GLY A 85 -1.54 -38.04 -20.70
N ARG A 86 -0.31 -37.79 -21.17
CA ARG A 86 0.63 -36.90 -20.49
C ARG A 86 0.31 -35.43 -20.81
N THR A 87 -0.13 -34.69 -19.81
CA THR A 87 -0.32 -33.25 -19.91
C THR A 87 0.86 -32.52 -19.29
N THR A 88 1.53 -31.68 -20.05
CA THR A 88 2.63 -30.83 -19.57
C THR A 88 2.15 -29.38 -19.55
N ILE A 89 2.30 -28.75 -18.40
CA ILE A 89 1.93 -27.35 -18.16
C ILE A 89 3.19 -26.55 -17.86
N ASN A 90 3.50 -25.57 -18.70
CA ASN A 90 4.64 -24.68 -18.49
C ASN A 90 4.15 -23.28 -18.11
N LEU A 91 4.67 -22.74 -17.02
CA LEU A 91 4.38 -21.38 -16.56
C LEU A 91 5.58 -20.48 -16.90
N ALA A 92 5.53 -19.81 -18.04
CA ALA A 92 6.58 -18.91 -18.50
C ALA A 92 6.41 -17.48 -17.95
N PRO A 93 7.50 -16.75 -17.66
CA PRO A 93 8.91 -17.11 -17.75
C PRO A 93 9.38 -17.99 -16.56
N ALA A 94 10.41 -18.81 -16.78
CA ALA A 94 10.89 -19.78 -15.78
C ALA A 94 11.83 -19.18 -14.72
N ASP A 95 12.23 -17.93 -14.84
CA ASP A 95 13.14 -17.21 -13.92
C ASP A 95 12.42 -16.59 -12.71
N VAL A 96 11.09 -16.49 -12.76
CA VAL A 96 10.27 -15.93 -11.69
C VAL A 96 9.40 -17.03 -11.06
N ARG A 97 9.40 -17.08 -9.72
CA ARG A 97 8.57 -18.03 -8.97
C ARG A 97 7.09 -17.67 -9.06
N LYS A 98 6.24 -18.64 -9.35
CA LYS A 98 4.78 -18.51 -9.39
C LYS A 98 4.19 -18.98 -8.08
N GLU A 99 3.36 -18.16 -7.48
CA GLU A 99 2.83 -18.37 -6.14
C GLU A 99 1.31 -18.29 -6.10
N GLY A 100 0.73 -19.15 -5.29
CA GLY A 100 -0.70 -19.15 -5.00
C GLY A 100 -1.56 -19.85 -6.04
N PRO A 101 -2.86 -20.02 -5.75
CA PRO A 101 -3.79 -20.82 -6.56
C PRO A 101 -4.43 -20.05 -7.73
N SER A 102 -3.98 -18.82 -8.03
CA SER A 102 -4.58 -17.95 -9.07
C SER A 102 -4.47 -18.51 -10.49
N PHE A 103 -3.63 -19.53 -10.69
CA PHE A 103 -3.42 -20.19 -11.96
C PHE A 103 -4.37 -21.36 -12.22
N ASP A 104 -5.23 -21.77 -11.28
CA ASP A 104 -6.13 -22.91 -11.47
C ASP A 104 -7.06 -22.71 -12.67
N LEU A 105 -7.69 -21.55 -12.79
CA LEU A 105 -8.61 -21.24 -13.89
C LEU A 105 -7.89 -21.20 -15.26
N PRO A 106 -6.77 -20.48 -15.46
CA PRO A 106 -6.05 -20.49 -16.73
C PRO A 106 -5.49 -21.88 -17.09
N ILE A 107 -5.02 -22.66 -16.12
CA ILE A 107 -4.59 -24.06 -16.34
C ILE A 107 -5.75 -24.91 -16.83
N ALA A 108 -6.93 -24.84 -16.18
CA ALA A 108 -8.11 -25.60 -16.58
C ALA A 108 -8.56 -25.26 -18.00
N LEU A 109 -8.64 -23.97 -18.34
CA LEU A 109 -9.02 -23.50 -19.68
C LEU A 109 -7.99 -23.91 -20.74
N GLY A 110 -6.70 -23.86 -20.42
CA GLY A 110 -5.64 -24.35 -21.27
C GLY A 110 -5.72 -25.86 -21.52
N MET A 111 -6.08 -26.66 -20.49
CA MET A 111 -6.29 -28.10 -20.63
C MET A 111 -7.50 -28.40 -21.52
N LEU A 112 -8.59 -27.63 -21.39
CA LEU A 112 -9.78 -27.79 -22.24
C LEU A 112 -9.48 -27.45 -23.71
N ALA A 113 -8.74 -26.38 -23.96
CA ALA A 113 -8.34 -26.01 -25.32
C ALA A 113 -7.34 -27.01 -25.93
N ALA A 114 -6.32 -27.43 -25.17
CA ALA A 114 -5.35 -28.41 -25.63
C ALA A 114 -5.94 -29.80 -25.86
N SER A 115 -7.10 -30.13 -25.28
CA SER A 115 -7.84 -31.38 -25.50
C SER A 115 -9.05 -31.21 -26.42
N GLU A 116 -9.13 -30.10 -27.15
CA GLU A 116 -10.18 -29.81 -28.16
C GLU A 116 -11.62 -29.88 -27.57
N GLN A 117 -11.77 -29.67 -26.26
CA GLN A 117 -13.09 -29.62 -25.61
C GLN A 117 -13.74 -28.24 -25.67
N ILE A 118 -12.93 -27.21 -25.94
CA ILE A 118 -13.38 -25.87 -26.27
C ILE A 118 -12.62 -25.36 -27.49
N GLU A 119 -13.33 -24.68 -28.40
CA GLU A 119 -12.74 -24.01 -29.55
C GLU A 119 -12.76 -22.51 -29.30
N THR A 120 -11.58 -21.87 -29.21
CA THR A 120 -11.48 -20.44 -28.95
C THR A 120 -10.14 -19.86 -29.41
N ASP A 121 -10.20 -18.66 -29.97
CA ASP A 121 -9.06 -17.80 -30.29
C ASP A 121 -8.89 -16.66 -29.26
N GLN A 122 -9.67 -16.66 -28.18
CA GLN A 122 -9.75 -15.57 -27.21
C GLN A 122 -8.76 -15.69 -26.03
N LEU A 123 -8.06 -16.82 -25.89
CA LEU A 123 -7.21 -17.11 -24.72
C LEU A 123 -6.03 -16.15 -24.56
N ASP A 124 -5.56 -15.53 -25.62
CA ASP A 124 -4.47 -14.56 -25.63
C ASP A 124 -4.95 -13.10 -25.55
N HIS A 125 -6.24 -12.86 -25.74
CA HIS A 125 -6.83 -11.54 -25.67
C HIS A 125 -7.17 -11.09 -24.23
N PHE A 126 -7.38 -12.06 -23.33
CA PHE A 126 -7.72 -11.79 -21.93
C PHE A 126 -6.62 -12.28 -20.99
N VAL A 127 -6.34 -11.51 -19.94
CA VAL A 127 -5.59 -12.04 -18.79
C VAL A 127 -6.57 -12.77 -17.88
N ILE A 128 -6.31 -14.05 -17.62
CA ILE A 128 -7.20 -14.95 -16.91
C ILE A 128 -6.58 -15.32 -15.56
N VAL A 129 -7.34 -15.14 -14.48
CA VAL A 129 -6.93 -15.50 -13.12
C VAL A 129 -8.12 -16.01 -12.31
N GLY A 130 -7.88 -16.94 -11.40
CA GLY A 130 -8.89 -17.48 -10.49
C GLY A 130 -8.46 -18.78 -9.84
N GLU A 131 -8.83 -18.97 -8.58
CA GLU A 131 -8.72 -20.25 -7.87
C GLU A 131 -9.95 -21.09 -8.16
N LEU A 132 -9.81 -22.40 -8.39
CA LEU A 132 -10.92 -23.31 -8.57
C LEU A 132 -11.23 -24.07 -7.28
N ALA A 133 -12.50 -23.99 -6.87
CA ALA A 133 -13.04 -24.93 -5.89
C ALA A 133 -13.25 -26.30 -6.52
N LEU A 134 -13.25 -27.35 -5.72
CA LEU A 134 -13.55 -28.72 -6.20
C LEU A 134 -14.95 -28.84 -6.85
N THR A 135 -15.86 -27.96 -6.48
CA THR A 135 -17.19 -27.82 -7.08
C THR A 135 -17.21 -27.05 -8.41
N SER A 136 -16.05 -26.72 -8.95
CA SER A 136 -15.85 -25.89 -10.15
C SER A 136 -16.19 -24.40 -10.03
N GLY A 137 -16.57 -23.91 -8.84
CA GLY A 137 -16.71 -22.47 -8.58
C GLY A 137 -15.38 -21.74 -8.63
N VAL A 138 -15.38 -20.51 -9.13
CA VAL A 138 -14.20 -19.65 -9.17
C VAL A 138 -14.18 -18.79 -7.91
N ARG A 139 -13.11 -18.93 -7.12
CA ARG A 139 -12.90 -18.22 -5.86
C ARG A 139 -12.07 -16.97 -6.04
N PRO A 140 -12.25 -15.96 -5.17
CA PRO A 140 -11.49 -14.71 -5.21
C PRO A 140 -10.00 -14.95 -5.01
N VAL A 141 -9.21 -14.12 -5.67
CA VAL A 141 -7.74 -14.12 -5.59
C VAL A 141 -7.24 -12.75 -5.15
N LYS A 142 -6.01 -12.70 -4.65
CA LYS A 142 -5.36 -11.45 -4.20
C LYS A 142 -4.65 -10.78 -5.36
N GLY A 143 -4.54 -9.44 -5.29
CA GLY A 143 -3.73 -8.67 -6.23
C GLY A 143 -4.35 -8.48 -7.60
N VAL A 144 -5.68 -8.47 -7.72
CA VAL A 144 -6.36 -8.36 -9.02
C VAL A 144 -6.17 -6.98 -9.65
N LEU A 145 -6.10 -5.91 -8.86
CA LEU A 145 -5.84 -4.56 -9.40
C LEU A 145 -4.48 -4.45 -10.10
N PRO A 146 -3.34 -4.86 -9.50
CA PRO A 146 -2.07 -4.91 -10.22
C PRO A 146 -2.13 -5.74 -11.51
N LEU A 147 -2.83 -6.89 -11.50
CA LEU A 147 -3.01 -7.75 -12.67
C LEU A 147 -3.79 -7.04 -13.79
N ALA A 148 -4.88 -6.34 -13.44
CA ALA A 148 -5.68 -5.57 -14.39
C ALA A 148 -4.89 -4.40 -15.00
N LEU A 149 -4.12 -3.67 -14.20
CA LEU A 149 -3.23 -2.61 -14.68
C LEU A 149 -2.16 -3.15 -15.63
N ARG A 150 -1.63 -4.33 -15.35
CA ARG A 150 -0.67 -5.00 -16.24
C ARG A 150 -1.32 -5.41 -17.56
N ALA A 151 -2.52 -5.99 -17.52
CA ALA A 151 -3.28 -6.35 -18.71
C ALA A 151 -3.55 -5.13 -19.60
N GLN A 152 -3.91 -3.99 -19.03
CA GLN A 152 -4.08 -2.73 -19.75
C GLN A 152 -2.78 -2.27 -20.42
N ALA A 153 -1.66 -2.30 -19.67
CA ALA A 153 -0.35 -1.89 -20.19
C ALA A 153 0.15 -2.79 -21.34
N GLU A 154 -0.28 -4.04 -21.39
CA GLU A 154 0.02 -4.99 -22.47
C GLU A 154 -0.96 -4.91 -23.65
N GLY A 155 -1.94 -4.01 -23.59
CA GLY A 155 -2.93 -3.85 -24.65
C GLY A 155 -3.92 -5.01 -24.78
N LYS A 156 -4.14 -5.78 -23.70
CA LYS A 156 -5.16 -6.84 -23.68
C LYS A 156 -6.56 -6.24 -23.79
N ILE A 157 -7.49 -7.00 -24.38
CA ILE A 157 -8.89 -6.59 -24.50
C ILE A 157 -9.53 -6.49 -23.11
N GLY A 158 -9.20 -7.45 -22.23
CA GLY A 158 -9.81 -7.49 -20.90
C GLY A 158 -9.15 -8.47 -19.96
N VAL A 159 -9.85 -8.70 -18.84
CA VAL A 159 -9.50 -9.68 -17.82
C VAL A 159 -10.70 -10.58 -17.51
N LEU A 160 -10.47 -11.89 -17.36
CA LEU A 160 -11.41 -12.83 -16.75
C LEU A 160 -11.01 -13.02 -15.29
N VAL A 161 -11.90 -12.63 -14.39
CA VAL A 161 -11.62 -12.62 -12.95
C VAL A 161 -12.79 -13.21 -12.17
N PRO A 162 -12.54 -13.72 -10.95
CA PRO A 162 -13.64 -14.12 -10.06
C PRO A 162 -14.65 -12.98 -9.89
N ALA A 163 -15.94 -13.30 -9.86
CA ALA A 163 -17.01 -12.29 -9.76
C ALA A 163 -16.84 -11.35 -8.55
N GLU A 164 -16.31 -11.85 -7.43
CA GLU A 164 -16.05 -11.07 -6.23
C GLU A 164 -14.92 -10.02 -6.41
N ASN A 165 -13.97 -10.27 -7.32
CA ASN A 165 -12.88 -9.33 -7.64
C ASN A 165 -13.21 -8.36 -8.78
N ALA A 166 -14.34 -8.53 -9.46
CA ALA A 166 -14.62 -7.79 -10.69
C ALA A 166 -14.69 -6.27 -10.46
N THR A 167 -15.23 -5.81 -9.34
CA THR A 167 -15.30 -4.38 -8.99
C THR A 167 -13.90 -3.79 -8.80
N GLU A 168 -12.97 -4.55 -8.20
CA GLU A 168 -11.57 -4.17 -8.03
C GLU A 168 -10.86 -3.98 -9.38
N ALA A 169 -11.04 -4.91 -10.33
CA ALA A 169 -10.47 -4.80 -11.67
C ALA A 169 -11.10 -3.68 -12.50
N ALA A 170 -12.42 -3.44 -12.32
CA ALA A 170 -13.18 -2.53 -13.15
C ALA A 170 -12.88 -1.04 -12.92
N VAL A 171 -12.03 -0.70 -11.94
CA VAL A 171 -11.51 0.67 -11.77
C VAL A 171 -10.47 1.03 -12.84
N VAL A 172 -9.94 0.04 -13.56
CA VAL A 172 -8.97 0.25 -14.64
C VAL A 172 -9.71 0.64 -15.91
N ALA A 173 -9.58 1.90 -16.32
CA ALA A 173 -10.27 2.44 -17.48
C ALA A 173 -9.86 1.75 -18.78
N GLY A 174 -10.81 1.54 -19.69
CA GLY A 174 -10.54 0.99 -21.03
C GLY A 174 -10.33 -0.52 -21.09
N LEU A 175 -10.46 -1.24 -19.97
CA LEU A 175 -10.32 -2.68 -19.88
C LEU A 175 -11.70 -3.34 -19.73
N GLN A 176 -11.98 -4.42 -20.47
CA GLN A 176 -13.19 -5.21 -20.27
C GLN A 176 -12.98 -6.17 -19.09
N VAL A 177 -13.77 -6.03 -18.03
CA VAL A 177 -13.69 -6.89 -16.86
C VAL A 177 -14.85 -7.88 -16.89
N ILE A 178 -14.53 -9.14 -17.14
CA ILE A 178 -15.51 -10.21 -17.26
C ILE A 178 -15.56 -11.01 -15.95
N PRO A 179 -16.67 -10.87 -15.18
CA PRO A 179 -16.85 -11.61 -13.94
C PRO A 179 -17.24 -13.05 -14.24
N VAL A 180 -16.54 -14.03 -13.69
CA VAL A 180 -16.87 -15.44 -13.84
C VAL A 180 -17.12 -16.11 -12.49
N GLN A 181 -18.15 -16.94 -12.40
CA GLN A 181 -18.54 -17.64 -11.18
C GLN A 181 -18.06 -19.09 -11.15
N ASN A 182 -17.90 -19.73 -12.31
CA ASN A 182 -17.48 -21.12 -12.43
C ASN A 182 -16.75 -21.38 -13.74
N LEU A 183 -16.05 -22.52 -13.80
CA LEU A 183 -15.25 -22.93 -14.96
C LEU A 183 -16.07 -23.05 -16.24
N ARG A 184 -17.31 -23.59 -16.16
CA ARG A 184 -18.18 -23.77 -17.33
C ARG A 184 -18.60 -22.43 -17.93
N GLU A 185 -18.88 -21.44 -17.10
CA GLU A 185 -19.23 -20.09 -17.55
C GLU A 185 -18.04 -19.42 -18.26
N ALA A 186 -16.83 -19.55 -17.70
CA ALA A 186 -15.60 -19.03 -18.31
C ALA A 186 -15.34 -19.68 -19.68
N ALA A 187 -15.46 -21.01 -19.79
CA ALA A 187 -15.30 -21.74 -21.03
C ALA A 187 -16.29 -21.28 -22.11
N ARG A 188 -17.60 -21.21 -21.77
CA ARG A 188 -18.66 -20.80 -22.70
C ARG A 188 -18.53 -19.33 -23.13
N PHE A 189 -18.04 -18.45 -22.26
CA PHE A 189 -17.76 -17.06 -22.62
C PHE A 189 -16.67 -17.01 -23.70
N LEU A 190 -15.56 -17.74 -23.51
CA LEU A 190 -14.45 -17.80 -24.47
C LEU A 190 -14.86 -18.44 -25.81
N GLU A 191 -15.76 -19.40 -25.82
CA GLU A 191 -16.36 -19.96 -27.04
C GLU A 191 -17.36 -19.00 -27.73
N GLY A 192 -17.72 -17.87 -27.09
CA GLY A 192 -18.73 -16.95 -27.59
C GLY A 192 -20.18 -17.47 -27.48
N THR A 193 -20.39 -18.62 -26.83
CA THR A 193 -21.72 -19.23 -26.63
C THR A 193 -22.54 -18.54 -25.54
N VAL A 194 -21.88 -17.89 -24.58
CA VAL A 194 -22.49 -17.08 -23.53
C VAL A 194 -21.91 -15.67 -23.54
N ARG A 195 -22.77 -14.66 -23.47
CA ARG A 195 -22.35 -13.27 -23.32
C ARG A 195 -22.42 -12.86 -21.86
N ILE A 196 -21.31 -12.40 -21.32
CA ILE A 196 -21.22 -11.83 -19.98
C ILE A 196 -20.97 -10.33 -20.13
N ALA A 197 -21.83 -9.52 -19.51
CA ALA A 197 -21.66 -8.07 -19.55
C ALA A 197 -20.42 -7.66 -18.71
N PRO A 198 -19.50 -6.86 -19.29
CA PRO A 198 -18.37 -6.35 -18.51
C PRO A 198 -18.83 -5.48 -17.34
N VAL A 199 -18.20 -5.67 -16.19
CA VAL A 199 -18.44 -4.81 -15.02
C VAL A 199 -17.85 -3.42 -15.29
N LYS A 200 -18.63 -2.38 -14.93
CA LYS A 200 -18.21 -0.99 -15.02
C LYS A 200 -18.35 -0.34 -13.65
N VAL A 201 -17.37 0.46 -13.29
CA VAL A 201 -17.36 1.26 -12.06
C VAL A 201 -17.42 2.73 -12.44
N ASP A 202 -18.35 3.44 -11.84
CA ASP A 202 -18.43 4.90 -11.94
C ASP A 202 -17.48 5.50 -10.90
N LEU A 203 -16.30 5.93 -11.34
CA LEU A 203 -15.27 6.47 -10.45
C LEU A 203 -15.72 7.73 -9.72
N ASP A 204 -16.59 8.56 -10.32
CA ASP A 204 -17.08 9.78 -9.69
C ASP A 204 -17.93 9.42 -8.45
N ARG A 205 -18.76 8.40 -8.56
CA ARG A 205 -19.56 7.89 -7.42
C ARG A 205 -18.72 7.20 -6.34
N VAL A 206 -17.61 6.56 -6.71
CA VAL A 206 -16.73 5.88 -5.74
C VAL A 206 -16.08 6.89 -4.78
N PHE A 207 -15.85 8.14 -5.23
CA PHE A 207 -15.31 9.23 -4.42
C PHE A 207 -16.40 10.10 -3.75
N GLU A 208 -17.68 9.84 -4.00
CA GLU A 208 -18.74 10.51 -3.23
C GLU A 208 -18.57 10.23 -1.73
N PRO A 209 -18.75 11.23 -0.87
CA PRO A 209 -18.69 11.02 0.57
C PRO A 209 -19.73 9.95 0.96
N LEU A 210 -19.25 8.77 1.29
CA LEU A 210 -20.10 7.78 1.99
C LEU A 210 -20.59 8.45 3.27
N ALA A 211 -21.85 8.17 3.64
CA ALA A 211 -22.55 8.71 4.81
C ALA A 211 -21.62 8.97 6.01
N GLU A 212 -21.93 10.02 6.75
CA GLU A 212 -21.25 10.63 7.88
C GLU A 212 -20.21 9.73 8.55
N ASP A 213 -18.98 10.23 8.64
CA ASP A 213 -17.94 9.55 9.42
C ASP A 213 -18.49 9.33 10.84
N GLU A 214 -18.41 8.11 11.36
CA GLU A 214 -18.85 7.80 12.74
C GLU A 214 -18.10 8.63 13.79
N LEU A 215 -16.96 9.24 13.43
CA LEU A 215 -16.10 10.05 14.29
C LEU A 215 -16.03 11.48 13.77
N ASP A 216 -16.23 12.45 14.69
CA ASP A 216 -16.12 13.87 14.38
C ASP A 216 -15.32 14.62 15.46
N PHE A 217 -14.56 15.68 15.06
CA PHE A 217 -13.85 16.54 15.99
C PHE A 217 -14.80 17.33 16.90
N ALA A 218 -16.06 17.50 16.53
CA ALA A 218 -17.08 18.13 17.39
C ALA A 218 -17.30 17.37 18.72
N GLU A 219 -17.00 16.09 18.77
CA GLU A 219 -17.08 15.27 19.99
C GLU A 219 -15.92 15.54 20.96
N VAL A 220 -14.83 16.17 20.48
CA VAL A 220 -13.67 16.49 21.31
C VAL A 220 -13.95 17.76 22.08
N LYS A 221 -14.06 17.66 23.41
CA LYS A 221 -14.30 18.78 24.29
C LYS A 221 -12.99 19.50 24.68
N GLY A 222 -12.95 20.81 24.58
CA GLY A 222 -11.75 21.60 24.88
C GLY A 222 -10.56 21.29 23.97
N GLN A 223 -9.35 21.45 24.49
CA GLN A 223 -8.08 21.12 23.82
C GLN A 223 -7.86 21.84 22.47
N GLU A 224 -8.26 23.10 22.39
CA GLU A 224 -8.22 23.90 21.15
C GLU A 224 -6.79 24.01 20.57
N SER A 225 -5.76 24.10 21.41
CA SER A 225 -4.36 24.11 20.98
C SER A 225 -3.94 22.81 20.31
N VAL A 226 -4.43 21.67 20.79
CA VAL A 226 -4.15 20.35 20.21
C VAL A 226 -4.89 20.19 18.89
N LYS A 227 -6.17 20.61 18.82
CA LYS A 227 -6.95 20.62 17.56
C LYS A 227 -6.26 21.48 16.51
N ARG A 228 -5.77 22.68 16.90
CA ARG A 228 -5.02 23.57 16.01
C ARG A 228 -3.74 22.92 15.50
N ALA A 229 -2.97 22.25 16.36
CA ALA A 229 -1.77 21.53 15.97
C ALA A 229 -2.08 20.38 14.98
N LEU A 230 -3.19 19.65 15.20
CA LEU A 230 -3.63 18.59 14.29
C LEU A 230 -4.13 19.15 12.94
N GLU A 231 -4.78 20.31 12.92
CA GLU A 231 -5.15 21.03 11.71
C GLU A 231 -3.90 21.42 10.90
N ILE A 232 -2.88 21.99 11.54
CA ILE A 232 -1.59 22.32 10.89
C ILE A 232 -0.93 21.07 10.35
N ALA A 233 -0.91 20.00 11.15
CA ALA A 233 -0.35 18.73 10.76
C ALA A 233 -1.06 18.13 9.52
N ALA A 234 -2.39 18.14 9.50
CA ALA A 234 -3.20 17.68 8.38
C ALA A 234 -2.98 18.52 7.11
N ALA A 235 -2.90 19.84 7.26
CA ALA A 235 -2.69 20.75 6.15
C ALA A 235 -1.31 20.60 5.52
N GLY A 236 -0.25 20.40 6.32
CA GLY A 236 1.12 20.28 5.83
C GLY A 236 1.60 18.85 5.58
N GLY A 237 0.88 17.83 6.08
CA GLY A 237 1.32 16.44 6.09
C GLY A 237 2.46 16.21 7.10
N HIS A 238 2.44 16.93 8.21
CA HIS A 238 3.50 16.90 9.23
C HIS A 238 3.33 15.74 10.22
N ASN A 239 4.45 15.14 10.61
CA ASN A 239 4.48 14.14 11.66
C ASN A 239 4.27 14.78 13.04
N VAL A 240 3.53 14.12 13.93
CA VAL A 240 3.11 14.65 15.23
C VAL A 240 3.47 13.70 16.37
N LEU A 241 3.98 14.24 17.45
CA LEU A 241 4.11 13.57 18.74
C LEU A 241 3.18 14.22 19.76
N LEU A 242 2.24 13.43 20.28
CA LEU A 242 1.31 13.82 21.32
C LEU A 242 1.85 13.38 22.68
N ILE A 243 2.09 14.32 23.59
CA ILE A 243 2.66 14.07 24.91
C ILE A 243 1.68 14.54 25.98
N GLY A 244 1.32 13.66 26.89
CA GLY A 244 0.40 14.04 27.96
C GLY A 244 0.07 12.89 28.90
N PRO A 245 -0.51 13.17 30.08
CA PRO A 245 -0.92 12.14 31.04
C PRO A 245 -1.85 11.08 30.45
N PRO A 246 -1.96 9.90 31.05
CA PRO A 246 -2.95 8.91 30.64
C PRO A 246 -4.37 9.47 30.78
N GLY A 247 -5.29 9.06 29.88
CA GLY A 247 -6.68 9.49 29.91
C GLY A 247 -6.94 10.89 29.31
N THR A 248 -5.94 11.60 28.77
CA THR A 248 -6.12 12.93 28.15
C THR A 248 -6.71 12.88 26.73
N GLY A 249 -7.02 11.72 26.19
CA GLY A 249 -7.67 11.58 24.87
C GLY A 249 -6.74 11.57 23.67
N LYS A 250 -5.43 11.32 23.84
CA LYS A 250 -4.44 11.25 22.73
C LYS A 250 -4.88 10.31 21.61
N SER A 251 -5.26 9.08 21.95
CA SER A 251 -5.71 8.07 20.98
C SER A 251 -7.05 8.44 20.34
N MET A 252 -7.95 9.13 21.08
CA MET A 252 -9.22 9.64 20.58
C MET A 252 -8.99 10.73 19.51
N LEU A 253 -8.07 11.66 19.75
CA LEU A 253 -7.67 12.72 18.83
C LEU A 253 -7.03 12.13 17.57
N ALA A 254 -6.10 11.18 17.72
CA ALA A 254 -5.43 10.52 16.60
C ALA A 254 -6.41 9.80 15.67
N LYS A 255 -7.41 9.09 16.23
CA LYS A 255 -8.44 8.37 15.45
C LYS A 255 -9.32 9.30 14.62
N ARG A 256 -9.47 10.57 15.03
CA ARG A 256 -10.26 11.59 14.31
C ARG A 256 -9.47 12.32 13.22
N LEU A 257 -8.14 12.22 13.22
CA LEU A 257 -7.29 12.89 12.24
C LEU A 257 -7.67 12.58 10.79
N PRO A 258 -7.99 11.33 10.39
CA PRO A 258 -8.43 11.03 9.03
C PRO A 258 -9.64 11.84 8.56
N THR A 259 -10.53 12.28 9.47
CA THR A 259 -11.74 13.03 9.12
C THR A 259 -11.46 14.45 8.64
N ILE A 260 -10.29 15.01 8.97
CA ILE A 260 -9.86 16.34 8.54
C ILE A 260 -8.78 16.31 7.44
N LEU A 261 -8.26 15.14 7.09
CA LEU A 261 -7.31 15.01 5.99
C LEU A 261 -8.00 15.25 4.63
N PRO A 262 -7.26 15.78 3.63
CA PRO A 262 -7.76 15.86 2.27
C PRO A 262 -8.13 14.46 1.74
N PRO A 263 -9.17 14.31 0.91
CA PRO A 263 -9.49 13.04 0.27
C PRO A 263 -8.31 12.51 -0.54
N LEU A 264 -8.27 11.21 -0.80
CA LEU A 264 -7.30 10.62 -1.72
C LEU A 264 -7.60 11.12 -3.15
N THR A 265 -6.55 11.42 -3.89
CA THR A 265 -6.66 11.57 -5.36
C THR A 265 -6.75 10.19 -6.01
N LEU A 266 -7.22 10.09 -7.25
CA LEU A 266 -7.31 8.81 -7.95
C LEU A 266 -5.94 8.07 -8.01
N PRO A 267 -4.81 8.72 -8.34
CA PRO A 267 -3.50 8.07 -8.28
C PRO A 267 -3.15 7.55 -6.87
N GLU A 268 -3.36 8.36 -5.81
CA GLU A 268 -3.13 7.92 -4.42
C GLU A 268 -4.02 6.73 -4.03
N ALA A 269 -5.29 6.75 -4.44
CA ALA A 269 -6.24 5.67 -4.18
C ALA A 269 -5.81 4.37 -4.89
N LEU A 270 -5.35 4.44 -6.14
CA LEU A 270 -4.85 3.29 -6.88
C LEU A 270 -3.59 2.70 -6.22
N GLU A 271 -2.60 3.52 -5.84
CA GLU A 271 -1.40 3.06 -5.13
C GLU A 271 -1.75 2.39 -3.80
N THR A 272 -2.63 3.00 -3.02
CA THR A 272 -3.08 2.44 -1.74
C THR A 272 -3.84 1.14 -1.95
N THR A 273 -4.72 1.09 -2.95
CA THR A 273 -5.51 -0.10 -3.26
C THR A 273 -4.63 -1.26 -3.72
N LYS A 274 -3.59 -1.03 -4.53
CA LYS A 274 -2.61 -2.06 -4.90
C LYS A 274 -2.04 -2.75 -3.66
N ILE A 275 -1.59 -1.97 -2.67
CA ILE A 275 -0.99 -2.52 -1.44
C ILE A 275 -2.02 -3.33 -0.66
N HIS A 276 -3.25 -2.85 -0.53
CA HIS A 276 -4.32 -3.54 0.19
C HIS A 276 -4.80 -4.80 -0.55
N SER A 277 -4.83 -4.77 -1.88
CA SER A 277 -5.20 -5.88 -2.76
C SER A 277 -4.27 -7.08 -2.60
N ILE A 278 -2.95 -6.87 -2.66
CA ILE A 278 -1.96 -7.96 -2.58
C ILE A 278 -1.95 -8.69 -1.24
N VAL A 279 -2.39 -8.05 -0.16
CA VAL A 279 -2.54 -8.70 1.16
C VAL A 279 -3.96 -9.24 1.38
N GLY A 280 -4.92 -8.92 0.50
CA GLY A 280 -6.31 -9.37 0.61
C GLY A 280 -7.10 -8.63 1.66
N LEU A 281 -6.88 -7.32 1.83
CA LEU A 281 -7.60 -6.46 2.78
C LEU A 281 -8.80 -5.73 2.15
N LEU A 282 -9.02 -5.89 0.85
CA LEU A 282 -10.21 -5.34 0.21
C LEU A 282 -11.43 -6.16 0.60
N THR A 283 -12.52 -5.48 0.94
CA THR A 283 -13.81 -6.14 1.19
C THR A 283 -14.48 -6.53 -0.13
N PRO A 284 -15.28 -7.61 -0.18
CA PRO A 284 -16.02 -7.96 -1.39
C PRO A 284 -16.84 -6.79 -1.92
N GLY A 285 -16.73 -6.50 -3.21
CA GLY A 285 -17.40 -5.37 -3.86
C GLY A 285 -16.69 -4.03 -3.71
N GLN A 286 -15.61 -3.93 -2.95
CA GLN A 286 -14.79 -2.73 -2.86
C GLN A 286 -13.86 -2.61 -4.08
N GLY A 287 -14.04 -1.57 -4.89
CA GLY A 287 -13.20 -1.30 -6.04
C GLY A 287 -11.91 -0.55 -5.67
N LEU A 288 -12.02 0.49 -4.84
CA LEU A 288 -10.92 1.34 -4.42
C LEU A 288 -10.94 1.60 -2.91
N VAL A 289 -9.77 1.81 -2.35
CA VAL A 289 -9.60 2.45 -1.05
C VAL A 289 -9.74 3.96 -1.25
N THR A 290 -10.87 4.54 -0.86
CA THR A 290 -11.18 5.97 -1.06
C THR A 290 -10.92 6.81 0.18
N ARG A 291 -10.84 6.18 1.36
CA ARG A 291 -10.49 6.82 2.63
C ARG A 291 -9.02 6.61 2.95
N ARG A 292 -8.38 7.63 3.49
CA ARG A 292 -6.99 7.50 3.96
C ARG A 292 -6.88 6.44 5.04
N PRO A 293 -6.03 5.41 4.87
CA PRO A 293 -5.87 4.36 5.86
C PRO A 293 -5.45 4.92 7.23
N PHE A 294 -6.00 4.35 8.29
CA PHE A 294 -5.54 4.58 9.66
C PHE A 294 -5.06 3.25 10.23
N ARG A 295 -3.75 3.13 10.46
CA ARG A 295 -3.13 1.92 10.99
C ARG A 295 -2.59 2.19 12.39
N ALA A 296 -2.93 1.35 13.33
CA ALA A 296 -2.56 1.49 14.73
C ALA A 296 -2.01 0.15 15.27
N PRO A 297 -0.78 -0.24 14.91
CA PRO A 297 -0.19 -1.45 15.41
C PRO A 297 0.05 -1.35 16.92
N HIS A 298 -0.14 -2.47 17.62
CA HIS A 298 0.16 -2.55 19.04
C HIS A 298 1.69 -2.49 19.27
N HIS A 299 2.15 -1.97 20.40
CA HIS A 299 3.58 -1.83 20.71
C HIS A 299 4.34 -3.16 20.78
N THR A 300 3.63 -4.30 20.92
CA THR A 300 4.22 -5.65 20.84
C THR A 300 4.47 -6.13 19.41
N ALA A 301 4.11 -5.35 18.39
CA ALA A 301 4.34 -5.72 16.99
C ALA A 301 5.82 -6.02 16.75
N SER A 302 6.08 -7.07 15.96
CA SER A 302 7.45 -7.42 15.55
C SER A 302 7.95 -6.51 14.43
N ASP A 303 9.27 -6.48 14.20
CA ASP A 303 9.89 -5.76 13.07
C ASP A 303 9.25 -6.20 11.74
N ALA A 304 8.98 -7.51 11.57
CA ALA A 304 8.31 -8.05 10.39
C ALA A 304 6.83 -7.64 10.28
N GLY A 305 6.12 -7.48 11.40
CA GLY A 305 4.75 -6.97 11.39
C GLY A 305 4.69 -5.51 10.98
N LEU A 306 5.64 -4.70 11.42
CA LEU A 306 5.65 -3.27 11.13
C LEU A 306 6.18 -2.96 9.72
N LEU A 307 7.36 -3.47 9.37
CA LEU A 307 7.99 -3.24 8.06
C LEU A 307 7.42 -4.12 6.96
N GLY A 308 6.99 -5.29 7.32
CA GLY A 308 6.75 -6.38 6.40
C GLY A 308 7.88 -7.42 6.45
N GLY A 309 7.64 -8.55 5.86
CA GLY A 309 8.59 -9.66 5.93
C GLY A 309 7.95 -10.96 5.49
N ASN A 310 8.35 -12.06 6.12
CA ASN A 310 8.14 -13.45 5.75
C ASN A 310 9.18 -13.96 4.74
N ILE A 311 9.12 -15.24 4.42
CA ILE A 311 9.98 -15.86 3.40
C ILE A 311 9.77 -15.16 2.06
N ASN A 312 8.52 -14.94 1.68
CA ASN A 312 8.12 -14.09 0.56
C ASN A 312 7.76 -12.71 1.13
N PRO A 313 8.50 -11.66 0.77
CA PRO A 313 8.28 -10.33 1.34
C PRO A 313 6.86 -9.81 1.09
N THR A 314 6.13 -9.57 2.17
CA THR A 314 4.80 -8.93 2.15
C THR A 314 4.87 -7.57 2.84
N PRO A 315 4.05 -6.58 2.45
CA PRO A 315 4.04 -5.27 3.09
C PRO A 315 3.53 -5.38 4.54
N GLY A 316 4.14 -4.60 5.44
CA GLY A 316 3.72 -4.46 6.83
C GLY A 316 2.85 -3.23 7.08
N GLU A 317 2.57 -2.95 8.36
CA GLU A 317 1.69 -1.86 8.80
C GLU A 317 2.12 -0.48 8.27
N ILE A 318 3.42 -0.24 8.10
CA ILE A 318 3.98 0.99 7.54
C ILE A 318 3.52 1.19 6.09
N SER A 319 3.59 0.14 5.27
CA SER A 319 3.14 0.20 3.88
C SER A 319 1.61 0.19 3.77
N LEU A 320 0.91 -0.49 4.68
CA LEU A 320 -0.55 -0.46 4.77
C LEU A 320 -1.10 0.91 5.18
N ALA A 321 -0.27 1.75 5.83
CA ALA A 321 -0.59 3.15 6.13
C ALA A 321 -0.29 4.12 4.98
N HIS A 322 0.12 3.62 3.80
CA HIS A 322 0.48 4.45 2.66
C HIS A 322 -0.63 5.44 2.30
N HIS A 323 -0.27 6.72 2.08
CA HIS A 323 -1.17 7.87 1.91
C HIS A 323 -2.17 8.10 3.05
N GLY A 324 -1.93 7.48 4.21
CA GLY A 324 -2.78 7.59 5.39
C GLY A 324 -2.01 7.98 6.64
N VAL A 325 -2.46 7.45 7.77
CA VAL A 325 -1.91 7.71 9.11
C VAL A 325 -1.41 6.42 9.74
N LEU A 326 -0.17 6.44 10.20
CA LEU A 326 0.38 5.43 11.10
C LEU A 326 0.36 5.98 12.53
N PHE A 327 -0.46 5.40 13.39
CA PHE A 327 -0.57 5.78 14.79
C PHE A 327 0.20 4.81 15.69
N LEU A 328 1.18 5.32 16.42
CA LEU A 328 1.96 4.57 17.41
C LEU A 328 1.61 5.07 18.81
N ASP A 329 0.75 4.34 19.51
CA ASP A 329 0.44 4.63 20.90
C ASP A 329 1.52 4.07 21.82
N GLU A 330 1.76 4.71 22.96
CA GLU A 330 2.80 4.32 23.91
C GLU A 330 4.18 4.17 23.24
N LEU A 331 4.59 5.18 22.46
CA LEU A 331 5.81 5.14 21.65
C LEU A 331 7.06 4.58 22.35
N PRO A 332 7.38 4.91 23.64
CA PRO A 332 8.54 4.36 24.32
C PRO A 332 8.44 2.87 24.66
N GLU A 333 7.25 2.25 24.54
CA GLU A 333 7.06 0.81 24.82
C GLU A 333 7.38 -0.07 23.60
N PHE A 334 7.51 0.51 22.42
CA PHE A 334 8.00 -0.21 21.25
C PHE A 334 9.48 -0.60 21.45
N LYS A 335 9.86 -1.74 20.91
CA LYS A 335 11.27 -2.14 20.89
C LYS A 335 12.09 -1.09 20.13
N ARG A 336 13.26 -0.74 20.66
CA ARG A 336 14.15 0.26 20.04
C ARG A 336 14.53 -0.12 18.61
N SER A 337 14.77 -1.41 18.32
CA SER A 337 15.04 -1.90 16.96
C SER A 337 13.91 -1.54 16.00
N VAL A 338 12.65 -1.75 16.42
CA VAL A 338 11.45 -1.42 15.63
C VAL A 338 11.39 0.07 15.32
N LEU A 339 11.62 0.94 16.32
CA LEU A 339 11.61 2.39 16.13
C LEU A 339 12.73 2.88 15.19
N GLU A 340 13.93 2.29 15.27
CA GLU A 340 15.04 2.64 14.38
C GLU A 340 14.73 2.31 12.91
N THR A 341 13.99 1.25 12.64
CA THR A 341 13.60 0.87 11.27
C THR A 341 12.62 1.87 10.62
N MET A 342 11.92 2.67 11.43
CA MET A 342 11.03 3.74 10.94
C MET A 342 11.76 4.90 10.27
N ARG A 343 13.08 5.04 10.52
CA ARG A 343 13.85 6.19 10.03
C ARG A 343 13.88 6.27 8.52
N GLN A 344 14.08 5.14 7.85
CA GLN A 344 14.14 5.08 6.39
C GLN A 344 12.78 5.45 5.76
N PRO A 345 11.65 4.80 6.09
CA PRO A 345 10.37 5.15 5.47
C PRO A 345 9.91 6.59 5.75
N LEU A 346 10.26 7.17 6.90
CA LEU A 346 9.95 8.57 7.20
C LEU A 346 10.74 9.56 6.31
N GLU A 347 11.93 9.20 5.85
CA GLU A 347 12.75 10.04 4.95
C GLU A 347 12.46 9.78 3.49
N GLU A 348 12.47 8.50 3.10
CA GLU A 348 12.48 8.07 1.70
C GLU A 348 11.07 7.76 1.17
N GLY A 349 10.10 7.55 2.07
CA GLY A 349 8.72 7.23 1.70
C GLY A 349 8.54 5.82 1.13
N HIS A 350 9.49 4.91 1.39
CA HIS A 350 9.40 3.51 1.01
C HIS A 350 10.13 2.60 2.02
N VAL A 351 9.77 1.33 2.00
CA VAL A 351 10.41 0.26 2.77
C VAL A 351 11.03 -0.75 1.82
N THR A 352 12.30 -1.06 2.00
CA THR A 352 12.97 -2.11 1.23
C THR A 352 13.22 -3.32 2.13
N ILE A 353 12.71 -4.47 1.71
CA ILE A 353 12.81 -5.75 2.42
C ILE A 353 13.69 -6.68 1.61
N SER A 354 14.86 -7.04 2.14
CA SER A 354 15.76 -8.02 1.54
C SER A 354 15.66 -9.35 2.29
N ARG A 355 15.38 -10.43 1.56
CA ARG A 355 15.30 -11.82 2.05
C ARG A 355 15.99 -12.76 1.07
N ALA A 356 16.14 -14.02 1.43
CA ALA A 356 16.72 -15.03 0.55
C ALA A 356 15.95 -15.20 -0.78
N ALA A 357 14.65 -14.94 -0.78
CA ALA A 357 13.80 -14.99 -1.98
C ALA A 357 13.95 -13.77 -2.90
N GLY A 358 14.59 -12.68 -2.44
CA GLY A 358 14.80 -11.46 -3.21
C GLY A 358 14.66 -10.18 -2.39
N THR A 359 14.82 -9.05 -3.07
CA THR A 359 14.62 -7.71 -2.52
C THR A 359 13.36 -7.10 -3.11
N MET A 360 12.45 -6.64 -2.25
CA MET A 360 11.22 -5.95 -2.65
C MET A 360 11.11 -4.60 -1.98
N THR A 361 10.61 -3.61 -2.72
CA THR A 361 10.39 -2.26 -2.21
C THR A 361 8.89 -1.97 -2.21
N PHE A 362 8.38 -1.53 -1.08
CA PHE A 362 6.98 -1.15 -0.90
C PHE A 362 6.88 0.35 -0.62
N PRO A 363 5.96 1.08 -1.24
CA PRO A 363 5.71 2.47 -0.89
C PRO A 363 5.21 2.60 0.55
N ALA A 364 5.63 3.69 1.20
CA ALA A 364 5.37 3.94 2.60
C ALA A 364 5.32 5.45 2.90
N GLN A 365 4.56 6.18 2.11
CA GLN A 365 4.32 7.62 2.34
C GLN A 365 3.14 7.76 3.30
N PHE A 366 3.40 7.91 4.57
CA PHE A 366 2.38 8.06 5.61
C PHE A 366 2.67 9.29 6.46
N MET A 367 1.68 9.70 7.23
CA MET A 367 1.79 10.67 8.30
C MET A 367 1.94 9.92 9.62
N LEU A 368 3.06 10.11 10.33
CA LEU A 368 3.26 9.53 11.64
C LEU A 368 2.55 10.37 12.70
N VAL A 369 1.68 9.72 13.47
CA VAL A 369 1.15 10.25 14.72
C VAL A 369 1.61 9.33 15.83
N ALA A 370 2.40 9.84 16.74
CA ALA A 370 2.87 9.10 17.89
C ALA A 370 2.26 9.67 19.18
N ALA A 371 2.01 8.83 20.16
CA ALA A 371 1.56 9.26 21.48
C ALA A 371 2.43 8.66 22.58
N MET A 372 2.70 9.44 23.62
CA MET A 372 3.43 8.96 24.78
C MET A 372 3.00 9.68 26.05
N ASN A 373 3.31 9.06 27.18
CA ASN A 373 3.25 9.74 28.47
C ASN A 373 4.56 10.52 28.70
N PRO A 374 4.54 11.61 29.47
CA PRO A 374 5.75 12.42 29.69
C PRO A 374 6.79 11.69 30.56
N THR A 375 6.35 10.77 31.43
CA THR A 375 7.17 9.96 32.33
C THR A 375 6.61 8.55 32.47
N PRO A 376 7.34 7.58 33.03
CA PRO A 376 6.83 6.22 33.22
C PRO A 376 5.56 6.12 34.07
N ASP A 377 5.41 7.01 35.08
CA ASP A 377 4.20 7.09 35.92
C ASP A 377 3.10 7.97 35.34
N GLY A 378 3.31 8.53 34.16
CA GLY A 378 2.33 9.29 33.41
C GLY A 378 2.15 10.75 33.82
N LYS A 379 2.90 11.25 34.80
CA LYS A 379 2.84 12.63 35.28
C LYS A 379 3.85 13.52 34.56
N MET A 380 3.69 14.82 34.63
CA MET A 380 4.72 15.74 34.15
C MET A 380 6.01 15.59 34.99
N PRO A 381 7.21 15.85 34.42
CA PRO A 381 8.49 15.61 35.12
C PRO A 381 8.57 16.25 36.51
N GLY A 382 8.01 17.45 36.71
CA GLY A 382 7.97 18.16 38.02
C GLY A 382 7.04 17.54 39.06
N GLU A 383 6.10 16.68 38.66
CA GLU A 383 5.10 16.03 39.53
C GLU A 383 5.33 14.50 39.63
N SER A 384 6.27 13.98 38.86
CA SER A 384 6.58 12.54 38.79
C SER A 384 7.25 12.06 40.08
N ARG A 385 6.90 10.83 40.46
CA ARG A 385 7.56 10.12 41.57
C ARG A 385 8.77 9.28 41.10
N CYS A 386 8.97 9.21 39.79
CA CYS A 386 10.10 8.51 39.20
C CYS A 386 11.40 9.27 39.46
N SER A 387 12.48 8.55 39.65
CA SER A 387 13.81 9.15 39.74
C SER A 387 14.22 9.77 38.39
N PRO A 388 15.10 10.79 38.38
CA PRO A 388 15.61 11.38 37.14
C PRO A 388 16.23 10.33 36.21
N ARG A 389 16.84 9.29 36.75
CA ARG A 389 17.43 8.18 35.97
C ARG A 389 16.36 7.34 35.28
N GLU A 390 15.25 7.06 35.94
CA GLU A 390 14.14 6.30 35.35
C GLU A 390 13.48 7.09 34.21
N ILE A 391 13.26 8.39 34.42
CA ILE A 391 12.72 9.29 33.39
C ILE A 391 13.68 9.32 32.19
N HIS A 392 14.96 9.53 32.43
CA HIS A 392 15.98 9.56 31.39
C HIS A 392 16.04 8.22 30.60
N ASN A 393 16.01 7.08 31.27
CA ASN A 393 16.00 5.77 30.64
C ASN A 393 14.72 5.55 29.80
N TYR A 394 13.59 6.05 30.23
CA TYR A 394 12.32 5.98 29.52
C TYR A 394 12.38 6.81 28.22
N LEU A 395 12.82 8.06 28.31
CA LEU A 395 12.93 8.97 27.16
C LEU A 395 13.97 8.50 26.15
N ASN A 396 15.10 7.93 26.60
CA ASN A 396 16.17 7.41 25.75
C ASN A 396 15.79 6.15 24.95
N ARG A 397 14.62 5.55 25.20
CA ARG A 397 14.09 4.51 24.30
C ARG A 397 13.79 5.05 22.91
N ILE A 398 13.47 6.34 22.81
CA ILE A 398 13.27 7.06 21.56
C ILE A 398 14.60 7.74 21.19
N SER A 399 15.12 7.41 20.02
CA SER A 399 16.39 8.01 19.58
C SER A 399 16.19 9.46 19.12
N GLY A 400 17.19 10.31 19.38
CA GLY A 400 17.22 11.68 18.88
C GLY A 400 16.97 11.78 17.37
N PRO A 401 17.61 10.95 16.52
CA PRO A 401 17.34 10.91 15.08
C PRO A 401 15.89 10.59 14.69
N LEU A 402 15.14 9.83 15.48
CA LEU A 402 13.71 9.61 15.23
C LEU A 402 12.89 10.84 15.61
N LEU A 403 13.17 11.45 16.78
CA LEU A 403 12.53 12.70 17.23
C LEU A 403 12.75 13.84 16.24
N ASP A 404 13.95 13.95 15.69
CA ASP A 404 14.26 14.92 14.63
C ASP A 404 13.37 14.80 13.38
N ARG A 405 12.71 13.64 13.16
CA ARG A 405 11.80 13.39 12.02
C ARG A 405 10.34 13.67 12.32
N ILE A 406 10.03 14.00 13.58
CA ILE A 406 8.71 14.43 13.99
C ILE A 406 8.70 15.96 13.97
N ASP A 407 7.74 16.55 13.24
CA ASP A 407 7.73 17.99 12.99
C ASP A 407 7.12 18.78 14.15
N LEU A 408 6.09 18.23 14.79
CA LEU A 408 5.27 18.85 15.81
C LEU A 408 5.32 18.03 17.11
N HIS A 409 5.64 18.68 18.22
CA HIS A 409 5.61 18.11 19.57
C HIS A 409 4.54 18.84 20.38
N VAL A 410 3.44 18.15 20.65
CA VAL A 410 2.20 18.76 21.16
C VAL A 410 1.89 18.23 22.55
N GLU A 411 1.81 19.13 23.54
CA GLU A 411 1.30 18.80 24.85
C GLU A 411 -0.22 18.61 24.82
N VAL A 412 -0.70 17.50 25.36
CA VAL A 412 -2.12 17.18 25.48
C VAL A 412 -2.52 17.27 26.95
N PRO A 413 -3.00 18.43 27.41
CA PRO A 413 -3.37 18.62 28.79
C PRO A 413 -4.64 17.85 29.16
N ALA A 414 -4.81 17.56 30.44
CA ALA A 414 -6.06 17.03 30.95
C ALA A 414 -7.21 18.02 30.73
N VAL A 415 -8.34 17.52 30.26
CA VAL A 415 -9.54 18.35 30.03
C VAL A 415 -10.13 18.75 31.39
N LYS A 416 -10.40 20.03 31.55
CA LYS A 416 -11.01 20.54 32.79
C LYS A 416 -12.46 20.08 32.91
N PHE A 417 -12.91 19.78 34.13
CA PHE A 417 -14.28 19.29 34.36
C PHE A 417 -15.36 20.20 33.72
N ARG A 418 -15.17 21.52 33.75
CA ARG A 418 -16.08 22.49 33.11
C ARG A 418 -16.18 22.31 31.61
N GLU A 419 -15.09 21.99 30.95
CA GLU A 419 -15.05 21.77 29.49
C GLU A 419 -15.75 20.45 29.14
N ILE A 420 -15.63 19.40 29.97
CA ILE A 420 -16.32 18.13 29.80
C ILE A 420 -17.83 18.29 29.88
N THR A 421 -18.30 19.12 30.85
CA THR A 421 -19.73 19.37 31.12
C THR A 421 -20.34 20.42 30.21
N ASP A 422 -19.55 21.16 29.44
CA ASP A 422 -20.07 22.13 28.46
C ASP A 422 -20.89 21.38 27.37
N ALA A 423 -22.16 21.78 27.26
CA ALA A 423 -23.09 21.19 26.28
C ALA A 423 -22.80 21.61 24.83
N ARG A 424 -21.97 22.63 24.62
CA ARG A 424 -21.65 23.11 23.27
C ARG A 424 -20.78 22.11 22.56
N PRO A 425 -21.15 21.66 21.34
CA PRO A 425 -20.30 20.81 20.52
C PRO A 425 -19.03 21.57 20.13
N GLY A 426 -17.95 20.82 19.90
CA GLY A 426 -16.73 21.36 19.28
C GLY A 426 -16.95 21.75 17.81
N GLU A 427 -15.88 22.17 17.15
CA GLU A 427 -15.92 22.47 15.72
C GLU A 427 -16.04 21.18 14.91
N LEU A 428 -16.94 21.18 13.89
CA LEU A 428 -17.14 20.03 12.99
C LEU A 428 -15.89 19.73 12.17
N SER A 429 -15.57 18.45 12.02
CA SER A 429 -14.49 17.96 11.13
C SER A 429 -14.57 18.53 9.71
N ALA A 430 -15.78 18.69 9.17
CA ALA A 430 -15.99 19.24 7.83
C ALA A 430 -15.43 20.66 7.68
N ARG A 431 -15.63 21.54 8.67
CA ARG A 431 -15.11 22.92 8.63
C ARG A 431 -13.58 22.96 8.72
N ILE A 432 -12.99 22.13 9.59
CA ILE A 432 -11.55 22.02 9.70
C ILE A 432 -10.99 21.50 8.37
N ARG A 433 -11.61 20.49 7.77
CA ARG A 433 -11.22 19.91 6.47
C ARG A 433 -11.28 20.95 5.34
N GLU A 434 -12.27 21.84 5.31
CA GLU A 434 -12.34 22.93 4.32
C GLU A 434 -11.09 23.82 4.37
N ARG A 435 -10.65 24.25 5.57
CA ARG A 435 -9.44 25.06 5.74
C ARG A 435 -8.17 24.27 5.34
N VAL A 436 -8.10 23.02 5.75
CA VAL A 436 -7.02 22.10 5.38
C VAL A 436 -6.93 21.93 3.86
N MET A 437 -8.07 21.74 3.19
CA MET A 437 -8.13 21.63 1.72
C MET A 437 -7.71 22.92 1.02
N ALA A 438 -8.16 24.08 1.52
CA ALA A 438 -7.76 25.39 0.97
C ALA A 438 -6.24 25.59 1.05
N ALA A 439 -5.61 25.22 2.19
CA ALA A 439 -4.15 25.26 2.34
C ALA A 439 -3.46 24.25 1.40
N ARG A 440 -4.02 23.05 1.27
CA ARG A 440 -3.46 22.01 0.38
C ARG A 440 -3.54 22.41 -1.09
N HIS A 441 -4.60 23.05 -1.54
CA HIS A 441 -4.71 23.57 -2.91
C HIS A 441 -3.61 24.62 -3.21
N ARG A 442 -3.29 25.50 -2.24
CA ARG A 442 -2.16 26.45 -2.39
C ARG A 442 -0.83 25.71 -2.55
N GLN A 443 -0.61 24.64 -1.81
CA GLN A 443 0.58 23.81 -1.91
C GLN A 443 0.65 23.09 -3.26
N GLN A 444 -0.44 22.50 -3.72
CA GLN A 444 -0.52 21.84 -5.02
C GLN A 444 -0.24 22.82 -6.18
N ALA A 445 -0.79 24.03 -6.12
CA ALA A 445 -0.50 25.08 -7.10
C ALA A 445 1.00 25.47 -7.09
N ARG A 446 1.59 25.60 -5.88
CA ARG A 446 3.01 25.91 -5.67
C ARG A 446 3.95 24.84 -6.22
N PHE A 447 3.58 23.56 -6.09
CA PHE A 447 4.40 22.42 -6.45
C PHE A 447 4.02 21.76 -7.77
N ARG A 448 3.21 22.45 -8.62
CA ARG A 448 2.71 21.90 -9.91
C ARG A 448 3.82 21.27 -10.75
N ASP A 449 4.98 21.93 -10.82
CA ASP A 449 6.14 21.48 -11.60
C ASP A 449 7.08 20.55 -10.80
N ARG A 450 6.64 20.07 -9.64
CA ARG A 450 7.41 19.25 -8.70
C ARG A 450 6.60 18.04 -8.21
N PRO A 451 6.31 17.06 -9.08
CA PRO A 451 5.37 15.97 -8.77
C PRO A 451 5.75 15.12 -7.55
N LYS A 452 7.04 15.15 -7.15
CA LYS A 452 7.52 14.46 -5.94
C LYS A 452 7.22 15.20 -4.63
N VAL A 453 6.84 16.48 -4.69
CA VAL A 453 6.54 17.30 -3.52
C VAL A 453 5.04 17.50 -3.42
N THR A 454 4.37 16.68 -2.64
CA THR A 454 2.91 16.69 -2.53
C THR A 454 2.39 17.64 -1.44
N CYS A 455 3.25 18.04 -0.49
CA CYS A 455 2.89 18.91 0.63
C CYS A 455 4.12 19.57 1.25
N ASN A 456 3.90 20.54 2.14
CA ASN A 456 4.99 21.31 2.74
C ASN A 456 5.98 20.44 3.56
N ALA A 457 5.51 19.39 4.25
CA ALA A 457 6.40 18.49 4.98
C ALA A 457 7.40 17.78 4.06
N ARG A 458 7.07 17.60 2.79
CA ARG A 458 7.92 16.94 1.77
C ARG A 458 8.88 17.91 1.04
N MET A 459 8.86 19.20 1.37
CA MET A 459 9.82 20.16 0.79
C MET A 459 11.27 19.75 1.08
N GLY A 460 12.13 19.81 0.07
CA GLY A 460 13.57 19.71 0.21
C GLY A 460 14.23 21.09 0.39
N ALA A 461 15.54 21.13 0.48
CA ALA A 461 16.30 22.37 0.68
C ALA A 461 16.04 23.43 -0.41
N ARG A 462 15.79 23.02 -1.65
CA ARG A 462 15.47 23.94 -2.78
C ARG A 462 14.14 24.63 -2.57
N GLU A 463 13.11 23.85 -2.20
CA GLU A 463 11.76 24.35 -1.97
C GLU A 463 11.72 25.25 -0.73
N ILE A 464 12.41 24.88 0.36
CA ILE A 464 12.53 25.71 1.58
C ILE A 464 13.15 27.07 1.21
N LYS A 465 14.25 27.08 0.48
CA LYS A 465 14.92 28.33 0.04
C LYS A 465 14.02 29.18 -0.86
N ALA A 466 13.20 28.55 -1.69
CA ALA A 466 12.30 29.27 -2.60
C ALA A 466 11.07 29.84 -1.90
N TRP A 467 10.44 29.07 -1.00
CA TRP A 467 9.09 29.33 -0.51
C TRP A 467 8.98 29.65 0.99
N CYS A 468 10.09 29.50 1.75
CA CYS A 468 10.13 29.81 3.19
C CYS A 468 11.06 30.99 3.47
N ARG A 469 10.99 32.04 2.64
CA ARG A 469 11.77 33.27 2.86
C ARG A 469 11.20 34.04 4.05
N LEU A 470 12.09 34.51 4.91
CA LEU A 470 11.77 35.34 6.06
C LEU A 470 12.33 36.76 5.84
N ASP A 471 11.63 37.75 6.36
CA ASP A 471 12.19 39.09 6.46
C ASP A 471 13.25 39.17 7.60
N ALA A 472 14.00 40.26 7.67
CA ALA A 472 15.08 40.39 8.64
C ALA A 472 14.63 40.31 10.10
N PRO A 473 13.52 40.95 10.54
CA PRO A 473 13.00 40.81 11.90
C PRO A 473 12.59 39.40 12.26
N THR A 474 11.87 38.71 11.36
CA THR A 474 11.43 37.32 11.56
C THR A 474 12.60 36.35 11.62
N MET A 475 13.67 36.59 10.82
CA MET A 475 14.89 35.81 10.86
C MET A 475 15.61 35.96 12.21
N GLU A 476 15.72 37.16 12.76
CA GLU A 476 16.33 37.38 14.08
C GLU A 476 15.51 36.73 15.22
N LEU A 477 14.19 36.78 15.13
CA LEU A 477 13.31 36.05 16.06
C LEU A 477 13.57 34.53 16.01
N LEU A 478 13.63 33.95 14.81
CA LEU A 478 13.91 32.52 14.66
C LEU A 478 15.30 32.16 15.19
N LYS A 479 16.30 32.98 14.92
CA LYS A 479 17.67 32.79 15.41
C LYS A 479 17.75 32.83 16.94
N PHE A 480 17.05 33.79 17.56
CA PHE A 480 16.93 33.85 19.01
C PHE A 480 16.29 32.59 19.57
N ALA A 481 15.15 32.14 19.01
CA ALA A 481 14.45 30.93 19.43
C ALA A 481 15.31 29.66 19.27
N MET A 482 16.07 29.55 18.17
CA MET A 482 17.00 28.43 17.93
C MET A 482 18.08 28.37 19.02
N THR A 483 18.61 29.52 19.44
CA THR A 483 19.65 29.61 20.48
C THR A 483 19.07 29.33 21.86
N ASP A 484 17.94 29.94 22.21
CA ASP A 484 17.30 29.79 23.53
C ASP A 484 16.81 28.35 23.78
N LEU A 485 16.23 27.70 22.76
CA LEU A 485 15.73 26.34 22.86
C LEU A 485 16.78 25.27 22.50
N ASN A 486 18.03 25.66 22.19
CA ASN A 486 19.13 24.77 21.78
C ASN A 486 18.72 23.80 20.67
N LEU A 487 18.03 24.31 19.64
CA LEU A 487 17.48 23.49 18.57
C LEU A 487 18.52 23.15 17.50
N SER A 488 18.41 21.95 16.91
CA SER A 488 19.30 21.47 15.86
C SER A 488 19.06 22.18 14.51
N ALA A 489 20.04 22.10 13.57
CA ALA A 489 19.86 22.57 12.20
C ALA A 489 18.67 21.90 11.48
N ARG A 490 18.36 20.64 11.82
CA ARG A 490 17.18 19.95 11.27
C ARG A 490 15.88 20.54 11.81
N ALA A 491 15.85 20.96 13.07
CA ALA A 491 14.71 21.66 13.65
C ALA A 491 14.43 23.00 12.93
N TYR A 492 15.47 23.70 12.48
CA TYR A 492 15.33 24.91 11.66
C TYR A 492 14.48 24.66 10.40
N ASP A 493 14.84 23.64 9.60
CA ASP A 493 14.09 23.30 8.40
C ASP A 493 12.64 22.90 8.71
N ARG A 494 12.42 22.18 9.83
CA ARG A 494 11.08 21.77 10.27
C ARG A 494 10.22 22.97 10.65
N ILE A 495 10.76 23.89 11.45
CA ILE A 495 10.06 25.13 11.83
C ILE A 495 9.67 25.92 10.58
N LEU A 496 10.53 26.06 9.60
CA LEU A 496 10.22 26.77 8.35
C LEU A 496 9.09 26.10 7.57
N LYS A 497 9.08 24.76 7.48
CA LYS A 497 8.01 24.01 6.80
C LYS A 497 6.68 24.17 7.52
N VAL A 498 6.68 24.12 8.86
CA VAL A 498 5.49 24.31 9.69
C VAL A 498 5.00 25.76 9.58
N ALA A 499 5.88 26.76 9.69
CA ALA A 499 5.53 28.17 9.53
C ALA A 499 4.93 28.46 8.14
N ARG A 500 5.47 27.84 7.07
CA ARG A 500 4.86 27.93 5.72
C ARG A 500 3.44 27.34 5.70
N THR A 501 3.23 26.23 6.41
CA THR A 501 1.90 25.61 6.49
C THR A 501 0.90 26.50 7.25
N ILE A 502 1.33 27.11 8.34
CA ILE A 502 0.52 28.06 9.11
C ILE A 502 0.15 29.27 8.24
N ALA A 503 1.11 29.81 7.49
CA ALA A 503 0.85 30.90 6.53
C ALA A 503 -0.12 30.47 5.41
N ASP A 504 -0.03 29.23 4.92
CA ASP A 504 -0.98 28.70 3.92
C ASP A 504 -2.40 28.57 4.49
N LEU A 505 -2.54 28.15 5.76
CA LEU A 505 -3.84 28.11 6.45
C LEU A 505 -4.41 29.51 6.66
N ALA A 506 -3.56 30.50 6.99
CA ALA A 506 -3.94 31.91 7.11
C ALA A 506 -4.21 32.58 5.76
N GLY A 507 -3.92 31.93 4.63
CA GLY A 507 -4.02 32.53 3.29
C GLY A 507 -2.96 33.56 2.99
N ALA A 508 -1.89 33.63 3.78
CA ALA A 508 -0.82 34.61 3.64
C ALA A 508 0.20 34.19 2.56
N GLU A 509 0.61 35.13 1.75
CA GLU A 509 1.64 34.91 0.73
C GLU A 509 3.02 34.73 1.37
N ASN A 510 3.36 35.55 2.38
CA ASN A 510 4.63 35.55 3.09
C ASN A 510 4.49 34.97 4.50
N ILE A 511 5.58 34.41 5.01
CA ILE A 511 5.67 33.96 6.39
C ILE A 511 5.94 35.20 7.26
N THR A 512 5.16 35.37 8.33
CA THR A 512 5.30 36.47 9.31
C THR A 512 5.92 35.97 10.62
N ALA A 513 6.27 36.88 11.51
CA ALA A 513 6.79 36.58 12.83
C ALA A 513 5.80 35.73 13.66
N ASP A 514 4.47 35.97 13.54
CA ASP A 514 3.45 35.20 14.24
C ASP A 514 3.44 33.74 13.77
N HIS A 515 3.56 33.48 12.46
CA HIS A 515 3.63 32.14 11.91
C HIS A 515 4.86 31.37 12.42
N VAL A 516 6.00 32.05 12.54
CA VAL A 516 7.23 31.45 13.08
C VAL A 516 7.10 31.20 14.57
N SER A 517 6.51 32.14 15.33
CA SER A 517 6.28 31.99 16.78
C SER A 517 5.37 30.78 17.07
N GLU A 518 4.25 30.63 16.33
CA GLU A 518 3.37 29.46 16.46
C GLU A 518 4.13 28.16 16.13
N ALA A 519 4.94 28.14 15.06
CA ALA A 519 5.74 26.97 14.67
C ALA A 519 6.80 26.60 15.72
N VAL A 520 7.45 27.59 16.36
CA VAL A 520 8.44 27.39 17.44
C VAL A 520 7.75 26.81 18.68
N GLN A 521 6.56 27.32 19.04
CA GLN A 521 5.79 26.79 20.18
C GLN A 521 5.47 25.31 20.04
N LEU A 522 5.21 24.83 18.82
CA LEU A 522 4.95 23.43 18.52
C LEU A 522 6.20 22.53 18.64
N ARG A 523 7.35 23.09 19.00
CA ARG A 523 8.60 22.38 19.33
C ARG A 523 9.18 22.72 20.71
N SER A 524 8.49 23.51 21.50
CA SER A 524 8.96 23.95 22.82
C SER A 524 9.22 22.79 23.80
N LEU A 525 8.56 21.66 23.62
CA LEU A 525 8.74 20.45 24.45
C LEU A 525 10.11 19.79 24.24
N ASP A 526 10.84 20.09 23.16
CA ASP A 526 12.20 19.56 22.93
C ASP A 526 13.12 19.89 24.12
N ARG A 527 13.06 21.14 24.62
CA ARG A 527 13.83 21.58 25.80
C ARG A 527 13.29 21.02 27.12
N GLN A 528 11.96 20.96 27.29
CA GLN A 528 11.35 20.57 28.56
C GLN A 528 11.50 19.09 28.89
N ILE A 529 11.56 18.26 27.88
CA ILE A 529 11.53 16.80 28.03
C ILE A 529 12.89 16.16 27.74
N TRP A 530 13.64 16.68 26.73
CA TRP A 530 14.92 16.11 26.27
C TRP A 530 16.13 17.04 26.48
N GLY A 531 15.93 18.31 26.92
CA GLY A 531 16.98 19.30 27.16
C GLY A 531 17.76 19.17 28.46
#